data_ef517212bffce1050c0c8883ae71fc79
#
_entry.id   ef517212bffce1050c0c8883ae71fc79
#
_cell.length_a   1.000
_cell.length_b   1.000
_cell.length_c   1.000
_cell.angle_alpha   90.00
_cell.angle_beta   90.00
_cell.angle_gamma   90.00
#
_symmetry.space_group_name_H-M   'P 1'
#
loop_
_entity.id
_entity.type
_entity.pdbx_description
1 polymer ?
#
loop_
_entity_poly.entity_id
_entity_poly.type
_entity_poly.pdbx_seq_one_letter_code
_entity_poly.pdbx_strand_id
1 'polypeptide(L)'
;MMKKLMEILKKWFAKRNVEVSEKQPVETPMKAEVKTKKNSLLESLENYLFSHYDFRFNVLTEQTEYSPKNPTDFNLVDQRTLNTLCIEARDQGINCWDKDVCRLMCSKKIANYHPFQDYLEHLPLWDGQDRVTELALRVSDNPVWVNGFHRWMLGMTAQWLNMESLCANAVAPLLVSTEQGRCKSTFCSRLLPEALQGFYIDKFDITSVSGCEQKLSLFGLINMDEHT
;
A
#
# COMPACT_ATOMS: atom_id res chain seq x y z
N MET A 1 -6.64 -26.13 5.67
CA MET A 1 -6.63 -24.76 5.13
C MET A 1 -5.34 -24.02 5.47
N MET A 2 -4.93 -23.93 6.74
CA MET A 2 -3.72 -23.20 7.19
C MET A 2 -2.40 -23.66 6.54
N LYS A 3 -2.17 -24.99 6.39
CA LYS A 3 -0.97 -25.49 5.72
C LYS A 3 -0.86 -24.99 4.27
N LYS A 4 -1.98 -24.91 3.56
CA LYS A 4 -2.05 -24.40 2.18
C LYS A 4 -1.74 -22.91 2.11
N LEU A 5 -2.23 -22.10 3.07
CA LEU A 5 -1.90 -20.68 3.18
C LEU A 5 -0.41 -20.47 3.46
N MET A 6 0.14 -21.20 4.42
CA MET A 6 1.58 -21.16 4.72
C MET A 6 2.44 -21.56 3.54
N GLU A 7 2.02 -22.55 2.74
CA GLU A 7 2.73 -22.94 1.52
C GLU A 7 2.65 -21.87 0.43
N ILE A 8 1.50 -21.22 0.28
CA ILE A 8 1.33 -20.14 -0.71
C ILE A 8 2.18 -18.93 -0.32
N LEU A 9 2.16 -18.52 0.95
CA LEU A 9 3.01 -17.44 1.45
C LEU A 9 4.50 -17.78 1.30
N LYS A 10 4.92 -19.00 1.63
CA LYS A 10 6.31 -19.46 1.40
C LYS A 10 6.70 -19.43 -0.07
N LYS A 11 5.82 -19.87 -0.97
CA LYS A 11 6.06 -19.81 -2.42
C LYS A 11 6.15 -18.38 -2.93
N TRP A 12 5.31 -17.49 -2.43
CA TRP A 12 5.34 -16.07 -2.80
C TRP A 12 6.66 -15.40 -2.36
N PHE A 13 7.06 -15.60 -1.10
CA PHE A 13 8.36 -15.12 -0.61
C PHE A 13 9.56 -15.78 -1.33
N ALA A 14 9.47 -17.08 -1.69
CA ALA A 14 10.52 -17.75 -2.42
C ALA A 14 10.66 -17.23 -3.87
N LYS A 15 9.55 -16.95 -4.55
CA LYS A 15 9.53 -16.35 -5.90
C LYS A 15 10.21 -14.98 -5.91
N ARG A 16 9.96 -14.16 -4.90
CA ARG A 16 10.61 -12.86 -4.73
C ARG A 16 12.12 -12.95 -4.63
N ASN A 17 12.64 -13.97 -3.93
CA ASN A 17 14.08 -14.18 -3.77
C ASN A 17 14.79 -14.56 -5.08
N VAL A 18 14.06 -15.14 -6.06
CA VAL A 18 14.59 -15.48 -7.39
C VAL A 18 14.62 -14.25 -8.30
N GLU A 19 13.59 -13.39 -8.24
CA GLU A 19 13.51 -12.17 -9.08
C GLU A 19 14.56 -11.11 -8.71
N VAL A 20 15.00 -11.06 -7.45
CA VAL A 20 16.07 -10.16 -6.99
C VAL A 20 17.46 -10.60 -7.48
N SER A 21 17.63 -11.90 -7.81
CA SER A 21 18.91 -12.47 -8.25
C SER A 21 19.20 -12.35 -9.76
N GLU A 22 18.21 -12.02 -10.60
CA GLU A 22 18.34 -12.07 -12.07
C GLU A 22 18.42 -10.73 -12.80
N LYS A 23 18.53 -9.60 -12.10
CA LYS A 23 18.73 -8.31 -12.77
C LYS A 23 20.21 -8.00 -12.97
N GLN A 24 20.85 -8.68 -13.94
CA GLN A 24 22.06 -8.17 -14.58
C GLN A 24 21.69 -7.44 -15.88
N PRO A 25 22.37 -6.32 -16.20
CA PRO A 25 22.05 -5.55 -17.39
C PRO A 25 22.56 -6.22 -18.65
N VAL A 26 21.69 -6.46 -19.59
CA VAL A 26 22.09 -6.85 -20.96
C VAL A 26 22.33 -5.58 -21.75
N GLU A 27 23.60 -5.28 -21.97
CA GLU A 27 24.03 -4.34 -23.00
C GLU A 27 23.91 -4.97 -24.37
N THR A 28 23.17 -4.33 -25.25
CA THR A 28 23.24 -4.60 -26.69
C THR A 28 23.32 -3.28 -27.44
N PRO A 29 24.36 -3.03 -28.21
CA PRO A 29 24.49 -1.81 -28.97
C PRO A 29 23.75 -1.93 -30.31
N MET A 30 22.63 -1.26 -30.46
CA MET A 30 22.08 -1.00 -31.80
C MET A 30 22.25 0.48 -32.16
N LYS A 31 23.06 0.69 -33.19
CA LYS A 31 23.10 1.94 -33.93
C LYS A 31 21.70 2.21 -34.49
N ALA A 32 21.04 3.25 -34.03
CA ALA A 32 19.80 3.75 -34.63
C ALA A 32 20.05 5.15 -35.21
N GLU A 33 19.69 5.29 -36.45
CA GLU A 33 19.66 6.54 -37.19
C GLU A 33 18.80 7.58 -36.47
N VAL A 34 19.39 8.75 -36.23
CA VAL A 34 18.70 9.92 -35.66
C VAL A 34 17.73 10.48 -36.70
N LYS A 35 16.52 9.96 -36.74
CA LYS A 35 15.38 10.71 -37.25
C LYS A 35 14.85 11.56 -36.13
N THR A 36 15.10 12.87 -36.18
CA THR A 36 14.50 13.88 -35.30
C THR A 36 12.97 13.84 -35.47
N LYS A 37 12.31 12.94 -34.75
CA LYS A 37 10.86 13.02 -34.56
C LYS A 37 10.61 14.24 -33.68
N LYS A 38 9.80 15.18 -34.18
CA LYS A 38 9.22 16.23 -33.36
C LYS A 38 8.44 15.54 -32.25
N ASN A 39 8.94 15.54 -31.02
CA ASN A 39 8.26 14.91 -29.89
C ASN A 39 6.85 15.51 -29.80
N SER A 40 5.86 14.65 -29.58
CA SER A 40 4.50 15.13 -29.34
C SER A 40 4.48 15.96 -28.05
N LEU A 41 3.54 16.92 -27.94
CA LEU A 41 3.37 17.72 -26.73
C LEU A 41 3.32 16.85 -25.45
N LEU A 42 2.56 15.76 -25.52
CA LEU A 42 2.41 14.84 -24.40
C LEU A 42 3.72 14.12 -24.06
N GLU A 43 4.52 13.76 -25.04
CA GLU A 43 5.82 13.12 -24.82
C GLU A 43 6.82 14.10 -24.16
N SER A 44 6.80 15.37 -24.57
CA SER A 44 7.64 16.40 -23.95
C SER A 44 7.22 16.68 -22.50
N LEU A 45 5.92 16.74 -22.23
CA LEU A 45 5.35 16.92 -20.89
C LEU A 45 5.69 15.73 -19.98
N GLU A 46 5.50 14.50 -20.50
CA GLU A 46 5.81 13.27 -19.78
C GLU A 46 7.29 13.20 -19.39
N ASN A 47 8.18 13.43 -20.35
CA ASN A 47 9.63 13.43 -20.11
C ASN A 47 10.03 14.48 -19.06
N TYR A 48 9.45 15.67 -19.12
CA TYR A 48 9.70 16.72 -18.15
C TYR A 48 9.25 16.30 -16.76
N LEU A 49 7.99 15.91 -16.60
CA LEU A 49 7.42 15.58 -15.29
C LEU A 49 8.10 14.37 -14.65
N PHE A 50 8.36 13.31 -15.40
CA PHE A 50 9.02 12.11 -14.85
C PHE A 50 10.53 12.30 -14.61
N SER A 51 11.14 13.33 -15.18
CA SER A 51 12.51 13.67 -14.83
C SER A 51 12.64 14.42 -13.50
N HIS A 52 11.60 15.16 -13.09
CA HIS A 52 11.62 15.99 -11.89
C HIS A 52 10.85 15.38 -10.71
N TYR A 53 9.86 14.52 -11.00
CA TYR A 53 8.95 13.95 -10.03
C TYR A 53 8.82 12.44 -10.18
N ASP A 54 8.57 11.78 -9.08
CA ASP A 54 8.08 10.41 -9.02
C ASP A 54 6.56 10.44 -8.78
N PHE A 55 5.82 9.63 -9.54
CA PHE A 55 4.38 9.53 -9.43
C PHE A 55 3.97 8.09 -9.20
N ARG A 56 2.91 7.90 -8.41
CA ARG A 56 2.27 6.60 -8.22
C ARG A 56 0.76 6.77 -8.05
N PHE A 57 -0.01 5.79 -8.51
CA PHE A 57 -1.45 5.76 -8.33
C PHE A 57 -1.80 4.83 -7.18
N ASN A 58 -2.24 5.39 -6.06
CA ASN A 58 -2.65 4.62 -4.90
C ASN A 58 -4.01 3.97 -5.17
N VAL A 59 -4.03 2.65 -5.30
CA VAL A 59 -5.23 1.89 -5.67
C VAL A 59 -6.29 1.83 -4.57
N LEU A 60 -5.95 2.11 -3.31
CA LEU A 60 -6.90 2.13 -2.20
C LEU A 60 -7.63 3.47 -2.09
N THR A 61 -6.91 4.57 -2.28
CA THR A 61 -7.48 5.91 -2.23
C THR A 61 -8.00 6.38 -3.59
N GLU A 62 -7.68 5.63 -4.66
CA GLU A 62 -7.97 5.99 -6.06
C GLU A 62 -7.42 7.36 -6.45
N GLN A 63 -6.27 7.74 -5.87
CA GLN A 63 -5.65 9.04 -6.08
C GLN A 63 -4.21 8.90 -6.54
N THR A 64 -3.77 9.84 -7.36
CA THR A 64 -2.36 9.96 -7.75
C THR A 64 -1.60 10.70 -6.67
N GLU A 65 -0.46 10.16 -6.31
CA GLU A 65 0.50 10.73 -5.38
C GLU A 65 1.77 11.10 -6.13
N TYR A 66 2.47 12.13 -5.67
CA TYR A 66 3.73 12.59 -6.25
C TYR A 66 4.76 12.90 -5.17
N SER A 67 6.02 12.78 -5.55
CA SER A 67 7.17 13.23 -4.78
C SER A 67 8.18 13.89 -5.70
N PRO A 68 8.81 15.01 -5.35
CA PRO A 68 9.99 15.48 -6.06
C PRO A 68 11.07 14.39 -6.05
N LYS A 69 11.94 14.35 -7.07
CA LYS A 69 13.07 13.40 -7.07
C LYS A 69 13.94 13.61 -5.81
N ASN A 70 14.19 12.52 -5.06
CA ASN A 70 15.02 12.40 -3.86
C ASN A 70 14.37 12.56 -2.46
N PRO A 71 13.23 13.21 -2.20
CA PRO A 71 12.53 12.99 -0.93
C PRO A 71 11.74 11.67 -0.95
N THR A 72 11.46 11.16 0.25
CA THR A 72 10.75 9.89 0.45
C THR A 72 9.24 10.05 0.61
N ASP A 73 8.78 11.28 0.83
CA ASP A 73 7.39 11.54 1.19
C ASP A 73 6.56 11.86 -0.05
N PHE A 74 5.54 11.03 -0.27
CA PHE A 74 4.56 11.24 -1.32
C PHE A 74 3.40 12.08 -0.83
N ASN A 75 2.99 13.06 -1.62
CA ASN A 75 1.87 13.94 -1.39
C ASN A 75 0.77 13.71 -2.44
N LEU A 76 -0.48 14.01 -2.10
CA LEU A 76 -1.58 13.91 -3.05
C LEU A 76 -1.46 14.94 -4.16
N VAL A 77 -1.77 14.52 -5.39
CA VAL A 77 -1.91 15.44 -6.54
C VAL A 77 -3.29 16.07 -6.47
N ASP A 78 -3.38 17.21 -5.80
CA ASP A 78 -4.60 18.04 -5.75
C ASP A 78 -4.65 19.03 -6.92
N GLN A 79 -5.73 19.82 -7.00
CA GLN A 79 -5.87 20.84 -8.06
C GLN A 79 -4.77 21.91 -8.02
N ARG A 80 -4.28 22.24 -6.84
CA ARG A 80 -3.18 23.20 -6.69
C ARG A 80 -1.88 22.65 -7.23
N THR A 81 -1.60 21.37 -6.96
CA THR A 81 -0.46 20.63 -7.50
C THR A 81 -0.52 20.56 -9.03
N LEU A 82 -1.68 20.20 -9.60
CA LEU A 82 -1.87 20.16 -11.06
C LEU A 82 -1.55 21.51 -11.72
N ASN A 83 -2.02 22.60 -11.13
CA ASN A 83 -1.74 23.94 -11.62
C ASN A 83 -0.25 24.28 -11.52
N THR A 84 0.41 23.91 -10.43
CA THR A 84 1.85 24.11 -10.23
C THR A 84 2.66 23.36 -11.28
N LEU A 85 2.40 22.07 -11.48
CA LEU A 85 3.08 21.25 -12.48
C LEU A 85 2.87 21.80 -13.92
N CYS A 86 1.67 22.33 -14.21
CA CYS A 86 1.38 22.97 -15.49
C CYS A 86 2.21 24.25 -15.69
N ILE A 87 2.29 25.11 -14.68
CA ILE A 87 3.06 26.35 -14.72
C ILE A 87 4.55 26.04 -14.93
N GLU A 88 5.09 25.14 -14.15
CA GLU A 88 6.51 24.73 -14.24
C GLU A 88 6.85 24.15 -15.62
N ALA A 89 5.99 23.29 -16.18
CA ALA A 89 6.19 22.75 -17.52
C ALA A 89 6.16 23.87 -18.60
N ARG A 90 5.27 24.86 -18.45
CA ARG A 90 5.21 26.03 -19.36
C ARG A 90 6.42 26.91 -19.27
N ASP A 91 6.98 27.10 -18.07
CA ASP A 91 8.23 27.86 -17.87
C ASP A 91 9.42 27.19 -18.57
N GLN A 92 9.35 25.88 -18.79
CA GLN A 92 10.31 25.12 -19.62
C GLN A 92 9.98 25.15 -21.13
N GLY A 93 9.03 25.97 -21.54
CA GLY A 93 8.64 26.11 -22.95
C GLY A 93 7.69 25.02 -23.47
N ILE A 94 7.12 24.19 -22.61
CA ILE A 94 6.13 23.16 -22.99
C ILE A 94 4.76 23.81 -22.97
N ASN A 95 4.14 24.00 -24.13
CA ASN A 95 2.86 24.69 -24.25
C ASN A 95 1.66 23.76 -23.90
N CYS A 96 1.62 23.30 -22.63
CA CYS A 96 0.57 22.45 -22.10
C CYS A 96 -0.49 23.25 -21.31
N TRP A 97 -1.64 22.61 -21.09
CA TRP A 97 -2.72 23.10 -20.26
C TRP A 97 -2.87 22.19 -19.02
N ASP A 98 -3.56 22.69 -17.99
CA ASP A 98 -3.94 21.93 -16.80
C ASP A 98 -4.62 20.59 -17.14
N LYS A 99 -5.47 20.58 -18.19
CA LYS A 99 -6.15 19.38 -18.69
C LYS A 99 -5.18 18.32 -19.24
N ASP A 100 -4.05 18.72 -19.78
CA ASP A 100 -3.05 17.78 -20.30
C ASP A 100 -2.30 17.14 -19.15
N VAL A 101 -1.94 17.92 -18.13
CA VAL A 101 -1.35 17.40 -16.89
C VAL A 101 -2.34 16.47 -16.18
N CYS A 102 -3.59 16.88 -15.99
CA CYS A 102 -4.63 16.05 -15.37
C CYS A 102 -4.83 14.73 -16.14
N ARG A 103 -4.88 14.78 -17.49
CA ARG A 103 -5.00 13.56 -18.31
C ARG A 103 -3.82 12.61 -18.13
N LEU A 104 -2.61 13.13 -17.98
CA LEU A 104 -1.44 12.32 -17.70
C LEU A 104 -1.52 11.69 -16.30
N MET A 105 -1.85 12.49 -15.26
CA MET A 105 -1.96 12.03 -13.87
C MET A 105 -3.07 10.98 -13.68
N CYS A 106 -4.17 11.06 -14.46
CA CYS A 106 -5.27 10.10 -14.42
C CYS A 106 -5.08 8.93 -15.44
N SER A 107 -3.92 8.80 -16.06
CA SER A 107 -3.68 7.77 -17.06
C SER A 107 -2.98 6.54 -16.48
N LYS A 108 -3.10 5.40 -17.18
CA LYS A 108 -2.35 4.16 -16.84
C LYS A 108 -0.83 4.27 -17.02
N LYS A 109 -0.31 5.42 -17.43
CA LYS A 109 1.13 5.70 -17.46
C LYS A 109 1.70 5.86 -16.06
N ILE A 110 0.88 6.26 -15.10
CA ILE A 110 1.22 6.26 -13.69
C ILE A 110 1.10 4.83 -13.16
N ALA A 111 2.18 4.35 -12.56
CA ALA A 111 2.22 2.99 -12.01
C ALA A 111 1.28 2.83 -10.81
N ASN A 112 0.57 1.71 -10.76
CA ASN A 112 -0.23 1.37 -9.61
C ASN A 112 0.65 1.12 -8.38
N TYR A 113 0.20 1.61 -7.25
CA TYR A 113 0.81 1.44 -5.95
C TYR A 113 -0.22 0.91 -4.96
N HIS A 114 0.09 -0.21 -4.33
CA HIS A 114 -0.75 -0.77 -3.28
C HIS A 114 0.02 -0.73 -1.95
N PRO A 115 -0.35 0.13 -0.98
CA PRO A 115 0.44 0.38 0.22
C PRO A 115 0.82 -0.88 1.00
N PHE A 116 -0.13 -1.81 1.16
CA PHE A 116 0.10 -3.05 1.90
C PHE A 116 1.02 -4.02 1.16
N GLN A 117 0.86 -4.15 -0.15
CA GLN A 117 1.72 -5.03 -0.96
C GLN A 117 3.14 -4.48 -0.99
N ASP A 118 3.29 -3.19 -1.24
CA ASP A 118 4.58 -2.52 -1.26
C ASP A 118 5.29 -2.66 0.10
N TYR A 119 4.58 -2.43 1.21
CA TYR A 119 5.14 -2.63 2.55
C TYR A 119 5.63 -4.07 2.76
N LEU A 120 4.82 -5.07 2.40
CA LEU A 120 5.17 -6.48 2.56
C LEU A 120 6.33 -6.90 1.64
N GLU A 121 6.43 -6.30 0.45
CA GLU A 121 7.51 -6.54 -0.50
C GLU A 121 8.85 -5.99 -0.03
N HIS A 122 8.85 -4.93 0.74
CA HIS A 122 10.07 -4.30 1.25
C HIS A 122 10.47 -4.77 2.66
N LEU A 123 9.75 -5.72 3.23
CA LEU A 123 10.16 -6.31 4.51
C LEU A 123 11.51 -7.03 4.39
N PRO A 124 12.34 -6.96 5.43
CA PRO A 124 13.58 -7.74 5.49
C PRO A 124 13.28 -9.24 5.46
N LEU A 125 14.28 -10.04 5.12
CA LEU A 125 14.17 -11.50 5.19
C LEU A 125 13.85 -11.92 6.62
N TRP A 126 13.03 -12.96 6.75
CA TRP A 126 12.65 -13.49 8.04
C TRP A 126 13.87 -14.07 8.78
N ASP A 127 14.09 -13.61 10.00
CA ASP A 127 15.19 -14.00 10.89
C ASP A 127 14.90 -15.26 11.72
N GLY A 128 13.76 -15.90 11.51
CA GLY A 128 13.36 -17.11 12.24
C GLY A 128 12.62 -16.85 13.56
N GLN A 129 12.43 -15.60 13.98
CA GLN A 129 11.73 -15.28 15.23
C GLN A 129 10.22 -15.20 15.03
N ASP A 130 9.45 -15.85 15.92
CA ASP A 130 7.99 -15.81 15.91
C ASP A 130 7.45 -14.64 16.75
N ARG A 131 7.52 -13.45 16.16
CA ARG A 131 7.05 -12.21 16.79
C ARG A 131 5.53 -12.18 16.97
N VAL A 132 4.78 -12.94 16.19
CA VAL A 132 3.32 -13.00 16.30
C VAL A 132 2.93 -13.70 17.58
N THR A 133 3.55 -14.83 17.89
CA THR A 133 3.36 -15.54 19.16
C THR A 133 3.82 -14.68 20.34
N GLU A 134 4.96 -14.04 20.27
CA GLU A 134 5.44 -13.12 21.30
C GLU A 134 4.45 -11.98 21.58
N LEU A 135 3.87 -11.40 20.52
CA LEU A 135 2.86 -10.34 20.63
C LEU A 135 1.56 -10.86 21.26
N ALA A 136 1.10 -12.05 20.88
CA ALA A 136 -0.08 -12.68 21.45
C ALA A 136 0.08 -12.94 22.96
N LEU A 137 1.24 -13.42 23.39
CA LEU A 137 1.55 -13.69 24.79
C LEU A 137 1.56 -12.43 25.68
N ARG A 138 1.72 -11.24 25.10
CA ARG A 138 1.57 -9.97 25.86
C ARG A 138 0.14 -9.71 26.32
N VAL A 139 -0.84 -10.31 25.65
CA VAL A 139 -2.26 -10.18 26.00
C VAL A 139 -2.71 -11.34 26.89
N SER A 140 -2.41 -12.59 26.51
CA SER A 140 -2.77 -13.79 27.28
C SER A 140 -1.89 -14.98 26.86
N ASP A 141 -1.60 -15.84 27.82
CA ASP A 141 -0.91 -17.12 27.61
C ASP A 141 -1.88 -18.28 27.26
N ASN A 142 -3.19 -18.00 27.17
CA ASN A 142 -4.18 -19.00 26.78
C ASN A 142 -3.86 -19.56 25.39
N PRO A 143 -3.63 -20.87 25.23
CA PRO A 143 -3.27 -21.47 23.95
C PRO A 143 -4.32 -21.25 22.83
N VAL A 144 -5.61 -21.16 23.21
CA VAL A 144 -6.68 -20.86 22.24
C VAL A 144 -6.54 -19.45 21.70
N TRP A 145 -6.24 -18.48 22.57
CA TRP A 145 -5.96 -17.11 22.17
C TRP A 145 -4.72 -17.02 21.27
N VAL A 146 -3.59 -17.57 21.70
CA VAL A 146 -2.33 -17.51 20.93
C VAL A 146 -2.51 -18.10 19.54
N ASN A 147 -3.13 -19.27 19.42
CA ASN A 147 -3.39 -19.92 18.12
C ASN A 147 -4.41 -19.14 17.28
N GLY A 148 -5.46 -18.63 17.92
CA GLY A 148 -6.49 -17.81 17.25
C GLY A 148 -5.93 -16.52 16.70
N PHE A 149 -5.11 -15.81 17.50
CA PHE A 149 -4.45 -14.58 17.10
C PHE A 149 -3.49 -14.79 15.94
N HIS A 150 -2.67 -15.86 15.99
CA HIS A 150 -1.78 -16.21 14.89
C HIS A 150 -2.52 -16.47 13.58
N ARG A 151 -3.64 -17.20 13.64
CA ARG A 151 -4.50 -17.46 12.48
C ARG A 151 -5.11 -16.18 11.92
N TRP A 152 -5.57 -15.31 12.79
CA TRP A 152 -6.15 -14.04 12.42
C TRP A 152 -5.12 -13.12 11.73
N MET A 153 -3.91 -13.01 12.27
CA MET A 153 -2.82 -12.25 11.64
C MET A 153 -2.47 -12.77 10.24
N LEU A 154 -2.41 -14.09 10.07
CA LEU A 154 -2.21 -14.71 8.75
C LEU A 154 -3.37 -14.39 7.78
N GLY A 155 -4.61 -14.44 8.25
CA GLY A 155 -5.78 -14.08 7.46
C GLY A 155 -5.76 -12.62 7.04
N MET A 156 -5.42 -11.71 7.94
CA MET A 156 -5.27 -10.28 7.67
C MET A 156 -4.19 -10.03 6.60
N THR A 157 -3.01 -10.63 6.75
CA THR A 157 -1.93 -10.51 5.76
C THR A 157 -2.34 -11.06 4.39
N ALA A 158 -3.09 -12.17 4.35
CA ALA A 158 -3.61 -12.72 3.10
C ALA A 158 -4.60 -11.79 2.40
N GLN A 159 -5.43 -11.08 3.15
CA GLN A 159 -6.32 -10.04 2.62
C GLN A 159 -5.53 -8.87 2.04
N TRP A 160 -4.50 -8.40 2.73
CA TRP A 160 -3.63 -7.33 2.23
C TRP A 160 -2.92 -7.69 0.92
N LEU A 161 -2.61 -8.98 0.74
CA LEU A 161 -2.03 -9.51 -0.50
C LEU A 161 -3.06 -9.79 -1.60
N ASN A 162 -4.34 -9.48 -1.35
CA ASN A 162 -5.45 -9.76 -2.28
C ASN A 162 -5.50 -11.22 -2.75
N MET A 163 -5.29 -12.15 -1.82
CA MET A 163 -5.31 -13.58 -2.11
C MET A 163 -6.76 -14.09 -2.18
N GLU A 164 -7.44 -13.83 -3.28
CA GLU A 164 -8.86 -14.12 -3.51
C GLU A 164 -9.27 -15.60 -3.30
N SER A 165 -8.32 -16.53 -3.44
CA SER A 165 -8.57 -17.96 -3.25
C SER A 165 -8.77 -18.36 -1.78
N LEU A 166 -8.54 -17.46 -0.85
CA LEU A 166 -8.68 -17.68 0.58
C LEU A 166 -9.88 -16.91 1.08
N CYS A 167 -10.78 -17.63 1.75
CA CYS A 167 -11.92 -17.00 2.41
C CYS A 167 -11.46 -15.82 3.26
N ALA A 168 -12.20 -14.73 3.20
CA ALA A 168 -12.00 -13.57 4.05
C ALA A 168 -11.82 -14.00 5.52
N ASN A 169 -11.13 -13.18 6.29
CA ASN A 169 -10.92 -13.45 7.71
C ASN A 169 -12.28 -13.39 8.44
N ALA A 170 -12.89 -14.55 8.62
CA ALA A 170 -14.23 -14.68 9.19
C ALA A 170 -14.26 -14.55 10.72
N VAL A 171 -13.11 -14.33 11.35
CA VAL A 171 -12.96 -14.20 12.81
C VAL A 171 -12.27 -12.88 13.13
N ALA A 172 -12.73 -12.21 14.18
CA ALA A 172 -12.06 -11.04 14.74
C ALA A 172 -11.66 -11.35 16.20
N PRO A 173 -10.48 -10.90 16.65
CA PRO A 173 -10.10 -10.99 18.04
C PRO A 173 -10.97 -10.04 18.88
N LEU A 174 -11.48 -10.54 20.01
CA LEU A 174 -12.23 -9.76 20.98
C LEU A 174 -11.40 -9.59 22.26
N LEU A 175 -11.05 -8.35 22.57
CA LEU A 175 -10.31 -7.99 23.78
C LEU A 175 -11.27 -7.55 24.87
N VAL A 176 -11.51 -8.40 25.87
CA VAL A 176 -12.41 -8.12 26.99
C VAL A 176 -11.59 -7.90 28.28
N SER A 177 -11.99 -6.90 29.07
CA SER A 177 -11.43 -6.65 30.39
C SER A 177 -12.52 -6.05 31.29
N THR A 178 -12.57 -6.51 32.52
CA THR A 178 -13.43 -5.93 33.59
C THR A 178 -12.92 -4.58 34.07
N GLU A 179 -11.64 -4.26 33.83
CA GLU A 179 -11.01 -3.01 34.24
C GLU A 179 -10.82 -2.07 33.06
N GLN A 180 -11.09 -0.80 33.27
CA GLN A 180 -10.76 0.27 32.31
C GLN A 180 -9.26 0.57 32.31
N GLY A 181 -8.75 1.19 31.23
CA GLY A 181 -7.35 1.63 31.17
C GLY A 181 -6.34 0.52 30.84
N ARG A 182 -6.77 -0.67 30.44
CA ARG A 182 -5.90 -1.78 30.02
C ARG A 182 -5.28 -1.63 28.64
N CYS A 183 -5.27 -0.43 28.08
CA CYS A 183 -4.64 -0.10 26.78
C CYS A 183 -5.10 -0.97 25.60
N LYS A 184 -6.35 -1.48 25.58
CA LYS A 184 -6.88 -2.31 24.50
C LYS A 184 -6.82 -1.59 23.14
N SER A 185 -7.39 -0.38 23.06
CA SER A 185 -7.40 0.42 21.83
C SER A 185 -5.98 0.80 21.39
N THR A 186 -5.07 1.09 22.33
CA THR A 186 -3.66 1.33 22.03
C THR A 186 -2.98 0.09 21.47
N PHE A 187 -3.29 -1.11 21.96
CA PHE A 187 -2.81 -2.36 21.40
C PHE A 187 -3.31 -2.52 19.95
N CYS A 188 -4.60 -2.34 19.72
CA CYS A 188 -5.18 -2.44 18.37
C CYS A 188 -4.54 -1.45 17.39
N SER A 189 -4.36 -0.20 17.77
CA SER A 189 -3.75 0.80 16.90
C SER A 189 -2.29 0.49 16.55
N ARG A 190 -1.56 -0.18 17.43
CA ARG A 190 -0.15 -0.56 17.23
C ARG A 190 0.04 -1.88 16.48
N LEU A 191 -1.03 -2.57 16.10
CA LEU A 191 -0.94 -3.77 15.26
C LEU A 191 -0.53 -3.44 13.83
N LEU A 192 -0.88 -2.23 13.33
CA LEU A 192 -0.37 -1.75 12.06
C LEU A 192 1.01 -1.11 12.23
N PRO A 193 1.93 -1.39 11.30
CA PRO A 193 3.20 -0.68 11.22
C PRO A 193 3.02 0.83 11.02
N GLU A 194 3.98 1.63 11.43
CA GLU A 194 3.93 3.09 11.33
C GLU A 194 3.64 3.56 9.88
N ALA A 195 4.27 2.95 8.90
CA ALA A 195 4.05 3.25 7.48
C ALA A 195 2.60 3.01 7.00
N LEU A 196 1.83 2.18 7.71
CA LEU A 196 0.45 1.82 7.37
C LEU A 196 -0.59 2.42 8.34
N GLN A 197 -0.17 3.26 9.28
CA GLN A 197 -1.06 3.84 10.31
C GLN A 197 -2.21 4.68 9.70
N GLY A 198 -2.02 5.28 8.54
CA GLY A 198 -3.08 5.98 7.82
C GLY A 198 -4.24 5.08 7.37
N PHE A 199 -4.06 3.76 7.40
CA PHE A 199 -5.08 2.76 7.06
C PHE A 199 -5.66 2.05 8.29
N TYR A 200 -5.49 2.62 9.47
CA TYR A 200 -6.17 2.23 10.71
C TYR A 200 -7.34 3.15 10.98
N ILE A 201 -8.48 2.59 11.36
CA ILE A 201 -9.63 3.38 11.82
C ILE A 201 -10.08 2.86 13.18
N ASP A 202 -10.31 3.80 14.08
CA ASP A 202 -10.98 3.61 15.35
C ASP A 202 -12.43 4.14 15.26
N LYS A 203 -13.35 3.60 16.04
CA LYS A 203 -14.76 4.04 16.09
C LYS A 203 -15.49 3.90 14.74
N PHE A 204 -15.54 2.68 14.25
CA PHE A 204 -16.26 2.35 13.03
C PHE A 204 -17.77 2.33 13.26
N ASP A 205 -18.51 3.21 12.56
CA ASP A 205 -19.97 3.24 12.62
C ASP A 205 -20.59 2.30 11.57
N ILE A 206 -21.29 1.28 12.05
CA ILE A 206 -21.94 0.23 11.22
C ILE A 206 -23.32 0.68 10.71
N THR A 207 -23.89 1.77 11.21
CA THR A 207 -25.27 2.16 10.91
C THR A 207 -25.46 2.69 9.48
N SER A 208 -24.42 3.16 8.83
CA SER A 208 -24.43 3.66 7.45
C SER A 208 -23.85 2.63 6.47
N VAL A 209 -24.70 1.91 5.74
CA VAL A 209 -24.29 0.85 4.79
C VAL A 209 -23.32 1.35 3.73
N SER A 210 -23.63 2.45 3.06
CA SER A 210 -22.75 3.01 1.99
C SER A 210 -21.40 3.51 2.52
N GLY A 211 -21.38 4.06 3.74
CA GLY A 211 -20.14 4.47 4.40
C GLY A 211 -19.29 3.28 4.88
N CYS A 212 -19.93 2.14 5.19
CA CYS A 212 -19.25 0.92 5.60
C CYS A 212 -18.45 0.30 4.44
N GLU A 213 -19.05 0.13 3.27
CA GLU A 213 -18.39 -0.48 2.11
C GLU A 213 -17.13 0.30 1.71
N GLN A 214 -17.24 1.62 1.67
CA GLN A 214 -16.12 2.50 1.33
C GLN A 214 -14.98 2.42 2.35
N LYS A 215 -15.31 2.37 3.65
CA LYS A 215 -14.30 2.21 4.71
C LYS A 215 -13.69 0.82 4.73
N LEU A 216 -14.47 -0.23 4.49
CA LEU A 216 -13.97 -1.61 4.42
C LEU A 216 -12.98 -1.81 3.26
N SER A 217 -13.13 -1.09 2.16
CA SER A 217 -12.20 -1.17 1.03
C SER A 217 -10.91 -0.38 1.25
N LEU A 218 -10.95 0.66 2.09
CA LEU A 218 -9.83 1.57 2.32
C LEU A 218 -8.93 1.15 3.49
N PHE A 219 -9.54 0.71 4.61
CA PHE A 219 -8.80 0.48 5.83
C PHE A 219 -8.32 -0.98 5.96
N GLY A 220 -7.05 -1.14 6.31
CA GLY A 220 -6.43 -2.46 6.53
C GLY A 220 -6.69 -3.06 7.91
N LEU A 221 -7.06 -2.22 8.88
CA LEU A 221 -7.46 -2.64 10.22
C LEU A 221 -8.51 -1.69 10.78
N ILE A 222 -9.62 -2.29 11.19
CA ILE A 222 -10.75 -1.57 11.78
C ILE A 222 -10.90 -2.02 13.22
N ASN A 223 -10.83 -1.10 14.16
CA ASN A 223 -11.16 -1.33 15.56
C ASN A 223 -12.61 -0.91 15.80
N MET A 224 -13.42 -1.86 16.27
CA MET A 224 -14.78 -1.59 16.73
C MET A 224 -14.72 -1.48 18.25
N ASP A 225 -14.55 -0.26 18.74
CA ASP A 225 -14.60 0.01 20.18
C ASP A 225 -16.02 -0.14 20.72
N GLU A 226 -16.16 -0.37 22.03
CA GLU A 226 -17.46 -0.62 22.66
C GLU A 226 -18.46 0.50 22.31
N HIS A 227 -19.46 0.16 21.51
CA HIS A 227 -20.64 0.99 21.37
C HIS A 227 -21.60 0.64 22.50
N THR A 228 -21.72 1.53 23.45
CA THR A 228 -22.79 1.51 24.45
C THR A 228 -24.14 1.80 23.80
#